data_2268e6989b683655f262e9ea350f16f2
#
_entry.id   2268e6989b683655f262e9ea350f16f2
#
_cell.length_a   1.000
_cell.length_b   1.000
_cell.length_c   1.000
_cell.angle_alpha   90.00
_cell.angle_beta   90.00
_cell.angle_gamma   90.00
#
_symmetry.space_group_name_H-M   'P 1'
#
loop_
_entity.id
_entity.type
_entity.pdbx_description
1 polymer ?
#
loop_
_entity_poly.entity_id
_entity_poly.type
_entity_poly.pdbx_seq_one_letter_code
_entity_poly.pdbx_strand_id
1 'polypeptide(L)'
;MATQKGLFAELESTQAPTMPSGFRYQEDIISEADEAALVASLATLELKPFEFHGHVGNRRVTSFGLRYDYARRTVEPTERFPPFIEELRRKAADYVGRNIDEIQQGGVNQYPAGAGIVWHKNKPQLGVIIGFRF
;
A
#
# COMPACT_ATOMS: atom_id res chain seq x y z
N MET A 1 -24.82 -5.63 23.33
CA MET A 1 -24.05 -4.46 22.80
C MET A 1 -23.05 -3.95 23.80
N ALA A 2 -23.45 -3.64 25.04
CA ALA A 2 -22.54 -3.21 26.12
C ALA A 2 -21.49 -4.27 26.48
N THR A 3 -21.86 -5.54 26.48
CA THR A 3 -20.97 -6.69 26.76
C THR A 3 -19.89 -6.86 25.68
N GLN A 4 -20.24 -6.60 24.42
CA GLN A 4 -19.32 -6.68 23.30
C GLN A 4 -18.27 -5.55 23.33
N LYS A 5 -18.69 -4.36 23.74
CA LYS A 5 -17.81 -3.21 23.89
C LYS A 5 -16.80 -3.41 25.03
N GLY A 6 -17.21 -4.03 26.13
CA GLY A 6 -16.33 -4.37 27.23
C GLY A 6 -15.29 -5.44 26.87
N LEU A 7 -15.70 -6.44 26.08
CA LEU A 7 -14.81 -7.50 25.62
C LEU A 7 -13.71 -6.95 24.70
N PHE A 8 -14.05 -6.06 23.78
CA PHE A 8 -13.06 -5.45 22.90
C PHE A 8 -12.11 -4.51 23.66
N ALA A 9 -12.59 -3.76 24.64
CA ALA A 9 -11.76 -2.91 25.46
C ALA A 9 -10.76 -3.72 26.30
N GLU A 10 -11.16 -4.87 26.84
CA GLU A 10 -10.26 -5.79 27.55
C GLU A 10 -9.24 -6.42 26.61
N LEU A 11 -9.63 -6.82 25.42
CA LEU A 11 -8.72 -7.36 24.41
C LEU A 11 -7.70 -6.31 23.94
N GLU A 12 -8.13 -5.07 23.76
CA GLU A 12 -7.24 -3.96 23.42
C GLU A 12 -6.24 -3.66 24.55
N SER A 13 -6.67 -3.73 25.81
CA SER A 13 -5.79 -3.46 26.96
C SER A 13 -4.81 -4.58 27.24
N THR A 14 -5.15 -5.83 26.92
CA THR A 14 -4.31 -7.01 27.22
C THR A 14 -3.47 -7.46 26.03
N GLN A 15 -3.86 -7.10 24.81
CA GLN A 15 -3.22 -7.51 23.55
C GLN A 15 -3.00 -6.32 22.63
N ALA A 16 -2.48 -5.20 23.14
CA ALA A 16 -2.02 -4.13 22.27
C ALA A 16 -1.07 -4.73 21.22
N PRO A 17 -1.42 -4.68 19.91
CA PRO A 17 -0.58 -5.30 18.90
C PRO A 17 0.80 -4.65 18.96
N THR A 18 1.82 -5.47 19.22
CA THR A 18 3.20 -5.00 19.18
C THR A 18 3.55 -4.76 17.73
N MET A 19 3.58 -3.50 17.33
CA MET A 19 3.99 -3.14 15.96
C MET A 19 5.48 -3.44 15.78
N PRO A 20 5.88 -3.92 14.59
CA PRO A 20 7.29 -4.12 14.30
C PRO A 20 8.10 -2.85 14.51
N SER A 21 9.35 -2.99 14.93
CA SER A 21 10.27 -1.86 15.06
C SER A 21 10.36 -1.08 13.75
N GLY A 22 10.29 0.25 13.83
CA GLY A 22 10.31 1.12 12.67
C GLY A 22 8.96 1.32 11.98
N PHE A 23 7.91 0.64 12.42
CA PHE A 23 6.57 0.86 11.91
C PHE A 23 6.00 2.17 12.46
N ARG A 24 5.43 3.00 11.56
CA ARG A 24 4.71 4.22 11.91
C ARG A 24 3.36 4.24 11.22
N TYR A 25 2.36 4.76 11.90
CA TYR A 25 1.02 4.91 11.36
C TYR A 25 0.47 6.30 11.70
N GLN A 26 -0.18 6.93 10.76
CA GLN A 26 -0.85 8.21 10.96
C GLN A 26 -2.16 8.24 10.19
N GLU A 27 -3.23 8.63 10.88
CA GLU A 27 -4.54 8.83 10.27
C GLU A 27 -4.64 10.22 9.63
N ASP A 28 -5.60 10.35 8.72
CA ASP A 28 -6.04 11.63 8.14
C ASP A 28 -4.94 12.46 7.50
N ILE A 29 -3.96 11.79 6.91
CA ILE A 29 -2.88 12.47 6.18
C ILE A 29 -3.38 13.11 4.86
N ILE A 30 -4.52 12.65 4.37
CA ILE A 30 -5.21 13.14 3.19
C ILE A 30 -6.62 13.54 3.60
N SER A 31 -7.10 14.72 3.16
CA SER A 31 -8.46 15.16 3.44
C SER A 31 -9.50 14.26 2.76
N GLU A 32 -10.73 14.23 3.28
CA GLU A 32 -11.82 13.47 2.68
C GLU A 32 -12.10 13.87 1.23
N ALA A 33 -12.03 15.17 0.92
CA ALA A 33 -12.22 15.67 -0.44
C ALA A 33 -11.12 15.19 -1.38
N ASP A 34 -9.86 15.25 -0.94
CA ASP A 34 -8.72 14.77 -1.71
C ASP A 34 -8.74 13.25 -1.85
N GLU A 35 -9.15 12.53 -0.83
CA GLU A 35 -9.36 11.08 -0.89
C GLU A 35 -10.40 10.70 -1.94
N ALA A 36 -11.55 11.37 -1.95
CA ALA A 36 -12.61 11.09 -2.92
C ALA A 36 -12.14 11.34 -4.35
N ALA A 37 -11.42 12.44 -4.60
CA ALA A 37 -10.84 12.74 -5.90
C ALA A 37 -9.79 11.70 -6.31
N LEU A 38 -8.97 11.27 -5.37
CA LEU A 38 -7.93 10.27 -5.58
C LEU A 38 -8.53 8.89 -5.91
N VAL A 39 -9.54 8.47 -5.17
CA VAL A 39 -10.24 7.20 -5.44
C VAL A 39 -10.88 7.22 -6.84
N ALA A 40 -11.49 8.35 -7.24
CA ALA A 40 -12.02 8.51 -8.59
C ALA A 40 -10.92 8.40 -9.65
N SER A 41 -9.75 8.98 -9.41
CA SER A 41 -8.60 8.89 -10.32
C SER A 41 -8.04 7.47 -10.37
N LEU A 42 -7.95 6.79 -9.23
CA LEU A 42 -7.50 5.39 -9.17
C LEU A 42 -8.42 4.46 -9.97
N ALA A 43 -9.73 4.75 -10.00
CA ALA A 43 -10.69 3.97 -10.77
C ALA A 43 -10.45 4.05 -12.29
N THR A 44 -9.71 5.03 -12.77
CA THR A 44 -9.35 5.15 -14.20
C THR A 44 -8.14 4.29 -14.59
N LEU A 45 -7.41 3.74 -13.61
CA LEU A 45 -6.24 2.93 -13.89
C LEU A 45 -6.63 1.54 -14.41
N GLU A 46 -5.84 1.06 -15.36
CA GLU A 46 -5.93 -0.31 -15.82
C GLU A 46 -5.16 -1.22 -14.87
N LEU A 47 -5.90 -1.97 -14.05
CA LEU A 47 -5.34 -2.92 -13.11
C LEU A 47 -5.45 -4.33 -13.67
N LYS A 48 -4.39 -5.13 -13.48
CA LYS A 48 -4.34 -6.52 -13.92
C LYS A 48 -4.34 -7.47 -12.72
N PRO A 49 -4.92 -8.68 -12.88
CA PRO A 49 -4.81 -9.69 -11.83
C PRO A 49 -3.35 -9.93 -11.44
N PHE A 50 -3.10 -10.08 -10.14
CA PHE A 50 -1.77 -10.39 -9.65
C PHE A 50 -1.44 -11.85 -9.96
N GLU A 51 -0.33 -12.08 -10.66
CA GLU A 51 0.19 -13.40 -10.98
C GLU A 51 1.46 -13.68 -10.17
N PHE A 52 1.49 -14.86 -9.56
CA PHE A 52 2.63 -15.33 -8.79
C PHE A 52 2.89 -16.81 -9.07
N HIS A 53 4.02 -17.12 -9.67
CA HIS A 53 4.41 -18.49 -10.04
C HIS A 53 3.33 -19.28 -10.79
N GLY A 54 2.66 -18.65 -11.75
CA GLY A 54 1.58 -19.26 -12.53
C GLY A 54 0.22 -19.29 -11.84
N HIS A 55 0.13 -18.83 -10.60
CA HIS A 55 -1.13 -18.69 -9.88
C HIS A 55 -1.66 -17.26 -9.99
N VAL A 56 -2.96 -17.13 -10.21
CA VAL A 56 -3.64 -15.83 -10.27
C VAL A 56 -4.24 -15.52 -8.90
N GLY A 57 -3.81 -14.42 -8.29
CA GLY A 57 -4.36 -13.95 -7.03
C GLY A 57 -5.69 -13.19 -7.21
N ASN A 58 -6.38 -12.96 -6.09
CA ASN A 58 -7.67 -12.26 -6.10
C ASN A 58 -7.52 -10.73 -6.19
N ARG A 59 -6.34 -10.21 -5.95
CA ARG A 59 -6.08 -8.76 -6.04
C ARG A 59 -5.71 -8.36 -7.46
N ARG A 60 -5.98 -7.10 -7.78
CA ARG A 60 -5.58 -6.48 -9.05
C ARG A 60 -4.52 -5.42 -8.77
N VAL A 61 -3.53 -5.34 -9.64
CA VAL A 61 -2.33 -4.53 -9.40
C VAL A 61 -1.89 -3.75 -10.63
N THR A 62 -1.19 -2.66 -10.39
CA THR A 62 -0.35 -1.99 -11.38
C THR A 62 0.87 -1.37 -10.68
N SER A 63 1.90 -1.06 -11.43
CA SER A 63 3.15 -0.48 -10.91
C SER A 63 3.59 0.70 -11.74
N PHE A 64 4.26 1.65 -11.09
CA PHE A 64 4.84 2.83 -11.71
C PHE A 64 6.30 3.01 -11.28
N GLY A 65 7.09 3.60 -12.13
CA GLY A 65 8.52 3.80 -11.93
C GLY A 65 9.31 2.52 -12.12
N LEU A 66 9.30 1.67 -11.12
CA LEU A 66 9.91 0.35 -11.17
C LEU A 66 8.88 -0.73 -10.83
N ARG A 67 9.11 -1.93 -11.31
CA ARG A 67 8.34 -3.12 -10.93
C ARG A 67 9.27 -4.29 -10.67
N TYR A 68 8.83 -5.22 -9.84
CA TYR A 68 9.53 -6.47 -9.61
C TYR A 68 8.99 -7.55 -10.53
N ASP A 69 9.88 -8.13 -11.35
CA ASP A 69 9.55 -9.28 -12.19
C ASP A 69 9.82 -10.57 -11.41
N TYR A 70 8.75 -11.25 -11.03
CA TYR A 70 8.84 -12.47 -10.23
C TYR A 70 9.43 -13.66 -10.99
N ALA A 71 9.25 -13.70 -12.32
CA ALA A 71 9.79 -14.78 -13.14
C ALA A 71 11.31 -14.64 -13.28
N ARG A 72 11.79 -13.42 -13.52
CA ARG A 72 13.21 -13.10 -13.69
C ARG A 72 13.92 -12.76 -12.38
N ARG A 73 13.15 -12.50 -11.31
CA ARG A 73 13.68 -12.03 -10.01
C ARG A 73 14.52 -10.77 -10.11
N THR A 74 14.08 -9.85 -10.95
CA THR A 74 14.75 -8.58 -11.22
C THR A 74 13.80 -7.40 -11.02
N VAL A 75 14.39 -6.23 -10.78
CA VAL A 75 13.68 -4.94 -10.76
C VAL A 75 13.87 -4.31 -12.13
N GLU A 76 12.77 -3.92 -12.75
CA GLU A 76 12.76 -3.38 -14.11
C GLU A 76 12.02 -2.05 -14.17
N PRO A 77 12.40 -1.13 -15.07
CA PRO A 77 11.61 0.07 -15.33
C PRO A 77 10.21 -0.27 -15.84
N THR A 78 9.24 0.56 -15.49
CA THR A 78 7.87 0.46 -15.98
C THR A 78 7.32 1.87 -16.27
N GLU A 79 6.01 2.03 -16.32
CA GLU A 79 5.38 3.29 -16.66
C GLU A 79 5.72 4.42 -15.68
N ARG A 80 5.68 5.65 -16.16
CA ARG A 80 5.87 6.84 -15.33
C ARG A 80 4.71 7.00 -14.35
N PHE A 81 5.00 7.64 -13.23
CA PHE A 81 3.97 8.02 -12.27
C PHE A 81 2.99 9.01 -12.89
N PRO A 82 1.68 8.71 -12.92
CA PRO A 82 0.69 9.71 -13.32
C PRO A 82 0.64 10.87 -12.30
N PRO A 83 0.16 12.06 -12.69
CA PRO A 83 0.17 13.24 -11.82
C PRO A 83 -0.47 13.04 -10.45
N PHE A 84 -1.58 12.31 -10.35
CA PHE A 84 -2.24 12.06 -9.07
C PHE A 84 -1.45 11.09 -8.19
N ILE A 85 -0.68 10.18 -8.75
CA ILE A 85 0.25 9.31 -8.01
C ILE A 85 1.51 10.10 -7.61
N GLU A 86 1.97 11.04 -8.44
CA GLU A 86 3.07 11.95 -8.07
C GLU A 86 2.74 12.75 -6.81
N GLU A 87 1.50 13.18 -6.64
CA GLU A 87 1.07 13.85 -5.41
C GLU A 87 1.19 12.95 -4.18
N LEU A 88 0.82 11.69 -4.30
CA LEU A 88 1.00 10.71 -3.23
C LEU A 88 2.48 10.45 -2.95
N ARG A 89 3.28 10.35 -3.99
CA ARG A 89 4.73 10.18 -3.89
C ARG A 89 5.36 11.33 -3.11
N ARG A 90 4.94 12.57 -3.38
CA ARG A 90 5.40 13.75 -2.64
C ARG A 90 4.99 13.68 -1.16
N LYS A 91 3.73 13.35 -0.87
CA LYS A 91 3.25 13.18 0.50
C LYS A 91 4.00 12.09 1.25
N ALA A 92 4.30 10.98 0.57
CA ALA A 92 5.09 9.90 1.13
C ALA A 92 6.52 10.34 1.48
N ALA A 93 7.17 11.07 0.57
CA ALA A 93 8.51 11.61 0.80
C ALA A 93 8.55 12.56 1.99
N ASP A 94 7.59 13.46 2.08
CA ASP A 94 7.46 14.40 3.20
C ASP A 94 7.23 13.67 4.52
N TYR A 95 6.38 12.64 4.51
CA TYR A 95 6.06 11.86 5.70
C TYR A 95 7.28 11.14 6.30
N VAL A 96 8.14 10.61 5.45
CA VAL A 96 9.35 9.90 5.90
C VAL A 96 10.60 10.78 5.95
N GLY A 97 10.50 12.05 5.57
CA GLY A 97 11.63 12.98 5.58
C GLY A 97 12.70 12.65 4.55
N ARG A 98 12.32 12.13 3.40
CA ARG A 98 13.22 11.76 2.30
C ARG A 98 12.98 12.60 1.06
N ASN A 99 13.97 12.61 0.16
CA ASN A 99 13.80 13.22 -1.15
C ASN A 99 12.84 12.36 -2.00
N ILE A 100 11.98 13.02 -2.78
CA ILE A 100 11.03 12.35 -3.65
C ILE A 100 11.72 11.39 -4.65
N ASP A 101 12.92 11.71 -5.10
CA ASP A 101 13.69 10.89 -6.04
C ASP A 101 14.13 9.55 -5.44
N GLU A 102 14.13 9.43 -4.12
CA GLU A 102 14.43 8.16 -3.44
C GLU A 102 13.26 7.19 -3.50
N ILE A 103 12.04 7.67 -3.79
CA ILE A 103 10.85 6.85 -3.96
C ILE A 103 10.71 6.51 -5.44
N GLN A 104 11.27 5.40 -5.83
CA GLN A 104 11.42 5.00 -7.23
C GLN A 104 10.34 4.07 -7.73
N GLN A 105 9.58 3.46 -6.81
CA GLN A 105 8.55 2.50 -7.14
C GLN A 105 7.24 2.84 -6.45
N GLY A 106 6.15 2.80 -7.21
CA GLY A 106 4.81 2.87 -6.69
C GLY A 106 3.99 1.69 -7.18
N GLY A 107 3.25 1.07 -6.27
CA GLY A 107 2.33 -0.01 -6.59
C GLY A 107 0.92 0.35 -6.15
N VAL A 108 -0.05 0.04 -6.96
CA VAL A 108 -1.47 0.12 -6.62
C VAL A 108 -2.04 -1.27 -6.53
N ASN A 109 -2.66 -1.58 -5.41
CA ASN A 109 -3.32 -2.86 -5.17
C ASN A 109 -4.80 -2.61 -4.90
N GLN A 110 -5.66 -3.30 -5.62
CA GLN A 110 -7.09 -3.32 -5.38
C GLN A 110 -7.50 -4.69 -4.85
N TYR A 111 -8.08 -4.70 -3.66
CA TYR A 111 -8.58 -5.92 -3.03
C TYR A 111 -10.10 -5.94 -3.14
N PRO A 112 -10.69 -6.94 -3.83
CA PRO A 112 -12.14 -7.14 -3.77
C PRO A 112 -12.58 -7.52 -2.36
N ALA A 113 -13.87 -7.36 -2.07
CA ALA A 113 -14.43 -7.72 -0.78
C ALA A 113 -14.12 -9.19 -0.44
N GLY A 114 -13.64 -9.42 0.78
CA GLY A 114 -13.26 -10.75 1.26
C GLY A 114 -11.86 -11.21 0.84
N ALA A 115 -11.19 -10.50 -0.06
CA ALA A 115 -9.81 -10.81 -0.40
C ALA A 115 -8.86 -10.23 0.65
N GLY A 116 -7.77 -10.93 0.91
CA GLY A 116 -6.75 -10.51 1.85
C GLY A 116 -5.36 -10.93 1.41
N ILE A 117 -4.40 -10.59 2.21
CA ILE A 117 -3.02 -11.01 2.05
C ILE A 117 -2.51 -11.54 3.39
N VAL A 118 -1.79 -12.65 3.35
CA VAL A 118 -1.19 -13.22 4.55
C VAL A 118 0.06 -12.44 4.97
N TRP A 119 0.44 -12.55 6.22
CA TRP A 119 1.70 -12.00 6.70
C TRP A 119 2.86 -12.53 5.84
N HIS A 120 3.67 -11.62 5.35
CA HIS A 120 4.81 -11.94 4.49
C HIS A 120 5.95 -10.95 4.71
N LYS A 121 7.12 -11.32 4.29
CA LYS A 121 8.28 -10.44 4.28
C LYS A 121 8.42 -9.83 2.89
N ASN A 122 8.63 -8.52 2.84
CA ASN A 122 8.87 -7.82 1.59
C ASN A 122 10.21 -8.26 0.97
N LYS A 123 10.32 -8.08 -0.33
CA LYS A 123 11.54 -8.43 -1.06
C LYS A 123 12.73 -7.59 -0.56
N PRO A 124 13.93 -8.17 -0.44
CA PRO A 124 15.12 -7.44 0.04
C PRO A 124 15.47 -6.22 -0.80
N GLN A 125 15.09 -6.19 -2.07
CA GLN A 125 15.30 -5.07 -2.97
C GLN A 125 14.48 -3.84 -2.61
N LEU A 126 13.40 -4.02 -1.82
CA LEU A 126 12.58 -2.94 -1.33
C LEU A 126 13.12 -2.46 0.02
N GLY A 127 13.40 -1.18 0.12
CA GLY A 127 13.83 -0.56 1.37
C GLY A 127 12.63 -0.12 2.21
N VAL A 128 12.54 1.17 2.49
CA VAL A 128 11.39 1.75 3.20
C VAL A 128 10.13 1.67 2.34
N ILE A 129 9.05 1.22 2.93
CA ILE A 129 7.75 1.11 2.26
C ILE A 129 6.75 2.02 2.96
N ILE A 130 6.07 2.85 2.17
CA ILE A 130 5.00 3.72 2.63
C ILE A 130 3.70 3.25 1.97
N GLY A 131 2.69 2.97 2.76
CA GLY A 131 1.38 2.56 2.28
C GLY A 131 0.31 3.59 2.57
N PHE A 132 -0.51 3.90 1.57
CA PHE A 132 -1.76 4.63 1.74
C PHE A 132 -2.91 3.64 1.62
N ARG A 133 -3.87 3.77 2.51
CA ARG A 133 -5.07 2.93 2.51
C ARG A 133 -6.31 3.80 2.39
N PHE A 134 -7.18 3.42 1.48
CA PHE A 134 -8.43 4.09 1.20
C PHE A 134 -9.63 3.17 1.39
#